data_4278be6ad750b499e29aea71568a9894
#
_entry.id   4278be6ad750b499e29aea71568a9894
#
_cell.length_a   1.000
_cell.length_b   1.000
_cell.length_c   1.000
_cell.angle_alpha   90.00
_cell.angle_beta   90.00
_cell.angle_gamma   90.00
#
_symmetry.space_group_name_H-M   'P 1'
#
loop_
_entity.id
_entity.type
_entity.pdbx_description
1 polymer ?
#
loop_
_entity_poly.entity_id
_entity_poly.type
_entity_poly.pdbx_seq_one_letter_code
_entity_poly.pdbx_strand_id
1 'polypeptide(L)'
;FDNSGTDEFNNHNDRSEVRKARLYNEGFAIRSSESTGKRYFYSASNIGGYIYRSALPYDPYVRGILTVNKDFIYFMALMTLIFFFVLSRFTFSIGKTISKLRDFALNVEKDRMPAVDYVFPNDELGDISQNIVTLYHRQQKAKNELSMEREKLIKHFQYSKEGFAMFTSEGREILSNILFIQFINVISDTQIHQVEDVTDIAELEPIRTFLNKNIRNLNRKKKVLRESVTIDKNGKIFLIECILFLDNSYEISINDISRQEEESRMKRQLTQNVSHELKTPVSSIQGYLETILSNPDLSSDKRQFFLERCYSQSTRLTGLLRDISVLNRLDEASEMFDLTEVNITKLIAEIQKECSQDMEEKHITSEIILPGDPTVFGNNSLLYSIFRNLYDNAIAYAGENIRITVNCYKEDPKYYYFSFSDNGVGIPEEHINRIFERFYRVDKGRSRKIGGTGLGLSIVKNGVNFHKGQISAKSSPGKGVTFFFTLKKKL
;
A
#
# COMPACT_ATOMS: atom_id res chain seq x y z
N PHE A 1 114.00 5.66 -26.58
CA PHE A 1 114.50 5.03 -27.82
C PHE A 1 113.65 5.66 -28.95
N ASP A 2 114.32 6.31 -29.87
CA ASP A 2 113.68 6.83 -31.09
C ASP A 2 113.81 5.72 -32.16
N ASN A 3 112.75 5.26 -32.70
CA ASN A 3 112.68 4.19 -33.64
C ASN A 3 112.68 4.71 -35.10
N SER A 4 113.20 5.93 -35.31
CA SER A 4 113.23 6.63 -36.62
C SER A 4 114.41 6.25 -37.49
N GLY A 5 115.39 5.36 -37.06
CA GLY A 5 116.46 4.83 -37.88
C GLY A 5 117.48 5.86 -38.30
N THR A 6 117.61 6.97 -37.68
CA THR A 6 118.61 8.02 -37.89
C THR A 6 119.53 8.11 -36.68
N ASP A 7 120.83 8.00 -36.84
CA ASP A 7 121.86 8.02 -35.78
C ASP A 7 122.02 9.41 -35.07
N GLU A 8 121.16 10.40 -35.26
CA GLU A 8 121.20 11.69 -34.55
C GLU A 8 120.14 11.70 -33.46
N PHE A 9 120.58 11.58 -32.22
CA PHE A 9 119.79 11.80 -31.02
C PHE A 9 119.40 13.29 -30.85
N ASN A 10 118.30 13.70 -31.45
CA ASN A 10 117.73 15.00 -31.20
C ASN A 10 117.19 15.12 -29.79
N ASN A 11 117.60 16.15 -29.05
CA ASN A 11 117.16 16.45 -27.73
C ASN A 11 115.66 16.87 -27.75
N HIS A 12 114.76 16.01 -27.28
CA HIS A 12 113.33 16.23 -27.28
C HIS A 12 112.80 16.87 -25.98
N ASN A 13 113.68 17.25 -25.05
CA ASN A 13 113.29 17.81 -23.71
C ASN A 13 112.47 19.07 -23.79
N ASP A 14 112.63 19.85 -24.84
CA ASP A 14 111.92 21.12 -24.99
C ASP A 14 110.60 21.03 -25.72
N ARG A 15 110.22 19.91 -26.08
CA ARG A 15 108.94 19.65 -26.75
C ARG A 15 107.75 19.91 -25.80
N SER A 16 106.71 20.56 -26.27
CA SER A 16 105.55 21.03 -25.43
C SER A 16 104.85 19.87 -24.68
N GLU A 17 104.75 18.68 -25.31
CA GLU A 17 104.20 17.50 -24.69
C GLU A 17 105.08 16.95 -23.56
N VAL A 18 106.37 16.98 -23.72
CA VAL A 18 107.38 16.56 -22.73
C VAL A 18 107.49 17.54 -21.56
N ARG A 19 107.47 18.81 -21.79
CA ARG A 19 107.36 19.81 -20.72
C ARG A 19 106.11 19.76 -19.88
N LYS A 20 105.00 19.54 -20.55
CA LYS A 20 103.68 19.30 -19.81
C LYS A 20 103.75 18.00 -19.02
N ALA A 21 104.26 16.93 -19.56
CA ALA A 21 104.38 15.68 -18.83
C ALA A 21 105.31 15.75 -17.61
N ARG A 22 106.36 16.60 -17.61
CA ARG A 22 107.18 16.88 -16.42
C ARG A 22 106.43 17.67 -15.33
N LEU A 23 105.59 18.63 -15.72
CA LEU A 23 104.82 19.45 -14.79
C LEU A 23 103.56 18.79 -14.27
N TYR A 24 102.83 18.08 -15.09
CA TYR A 24 101.54 17.54 -14.84
C TYR A 24 101.39 16.02 -14.96
N ASN A 25 102.53 15.32 -15.04
CA ASN A 25 102.63 13.85 -15.28
C ASN A 25 102.07 13.40 -16.65
N GLU A 26 101.34 14.20 -17.37
CA GLU A 26 100.83 13.94 -18.69
C GLU A 26 100.86 15.20 -19.55
N GLY A 27 101.21 15.02 -20.84
CA GLY A 27 101.22 16.15 -21.76
C GLY A 27 100.87 15.71 -23.18
N PHE A 28 100.10 16.55 -23.86
CA PHE A 28 99.59 16.30 -25.20
C PHE A 28 99.94 17.48 -26.12
N ALA A 29 100.29 17.23 -27.37
CA ALA A 29 100.49 18.24 -28.40
C ALA A 29 100.19 17.69 -29.79
N ILE A 30 99.62 18.52 -30.64
CA ILE A 30 99.44 18.26 -32.07
C ILE A 30 100.42 19.16 -32.83
N ARG A 31 101.35 18.60 -33.46
CA ARG A 31 102.36 19.33 -34.27
C ARG A 31 102.90 18.53 -35.46
N SER A 32 103.47 19.20 -36.39
CA SER A 32 104.20 18.54 -37.51
C SER A 32 105.53 17.95 -37.03
N SER A 33 105.82 16.72 -37.42
CA SER A 33 107.09 16.04 -37.19
C SER A 33 108.16 16.68 -38.11
N GLU A 34 109.25 17.04 -37.57
CA GLU A 34 110.34 17.64 -38.30
C GLU A 34 111.01 16.59 -39.22
N SER A 35 110.96 15.31 -38.86
CA SER A 35 111.55 14.21 -39.62
C SER A 35 110.64 13.72 -40.77
N THR A 36 109.31 13.77 -40.62
CA THR A 36 108.38 13.18 -41.59
C THR A 36 107.46 14.23 -42.27
N GLY A 37 107.50 15.53 -41.83
CA GLY A 37 106.65 16.57 -42.38
C GLY A 37 105.16 16.41 -42.10
N LYS A 38 104.71 15.25 -41.58
CA LYS A 38 103.31 14.96 -41.27
C LYS A 38 102.94 15.41 -39.86
N ARG A 39 101.63 15.76 -39.64
CA ARG A 39 101.14 16.11 -38.32
C ARG A 39 100.90 14.85 -37.52
N TYR A 40 101.30 14.88 -36.23
CA TYR A 40 101.10 13.81 -35.27
C TYR A 40 100.51 14.39 -34.02
N PHE A 41 99.65 13.55 -33.37
CA PHE A 41 99.25 13.71 -32.00
C PHE A 41 100.32 13.02 -31.12
N TYR A 42 100.99 13.85 -30.32
CA TYR A 42 101.97 13.37 -29.36
C TYR A 42 101.40 13.30 -27.98
N SER A 43 101.54 12.19 -27.32
CA SER A 43 101.25 11.99 -25.92
C SER A 43 102.56 11.70 -25.19
N ALA A 44 102.72 12.32 -24.05
CA ALA A 44 103.85 12.07 -23.14
C ALA A 44 103.37 11.83 -21.74
N SER A 45 103.89 10.80 -21.07
CA SER A 45 103.53 10.49 -19.67
C SER A 45 104.79 10.29 -18.85
N ASN A 46 104.88 10.88 -17.68
CA ASN A 46 105.98 10.71 -16.73
C ASN A 46 105.66 9.57 -15.79
N ILE A 47 106.35 8.44 -15.88
CA ILE A 47 106.17 7.25 -15.06
C ILE A 47 107.53 6.90 -14.45
N GLY A 48 107.65 6.99 -13.13
CA GLY A 48 108.80 6.66 -12.36
C GLY A 48 110.04 7.53 -12.70
N GLY A 49 109.83 8.82 -13.10
CA GLY A 49 110.90 9.74 -13.47
C GLY A 49 111.34 9.66 -14.95
N TYR A 50 110.82 8.72 -15.66
CA TYR A 50 111.06 8.55 -17.12
C TYR A 50 109.88 9.04 -17.94
N ILE A 51 110.13 9.72 -19.02
CA ILE A 51 109.09 10.25 -19.87
C ILE A 51 108.91 9.32 -21.05
N TYR A 52 107.77 8.66 -21.10
CA TYR A 52 107.35 7.85 -22.23
C TYR A 52 106.53 8.76 -23.15
N ARG A 53 106.96 8.72 -24.43
CA ARG A 53 106.27 9.54 -25.46
C ARG A 53 105.81 8.60 -26.58
N SER A 54 104.58 8.77 -26.97
CA SER A 54 104.01 8.14 -28.13
C SER A 54 103.57 9.17 -29.16
N ALA A 55 103.60 8.77 -30.40
CA ALA A 55 103.15 9.64 -31.49
C ALA A 55 102.18 8.86 -32.40
N LEU A 56 101.03 9.38 -32.56
CA LEU A 56 100.00 8.86 -33.48
C LEU A 56 99.90 9.79 -34.69
N PRO A 57 99.98 9.33 -35.92
CA PRO A 57 99.71 10.18 -37.08
C PRO A 57 98.37 10.88 -36.92
N TYR A 58 98.35 12.21 -37.04
CA TYR A 58 97.10 13.01 -36.96
C TYR A 58 96.41 12.97 -38.34
N ASP A 59 95.86 11.76 -38.65
CA ASP A 59 95.16 11.46 -39.87
C ASP A 59 93.74 11.95 -39.82
N PRO A 60 93.03 12.18 -40.94
CA PRO A 60 91.63 12.54 -40.99
C PRO A 60 90.70 11.69 -40.09
N TYR A 61 91.08 10.40 -39.91
CA TYR A 61 90.37 9.49 -39.01
C TYR A 61 90.42 9.91 -37.53
N VAL A 62 91.53 10.34 -37.01
CA VAL A 62 91.70 10.82 -35.63
C VAL A 62 91.00 12.16 -35.45
N ARG A 63 90.95 12.98 -36.50
CA ARG A 63 90.23 14.22 -36.52
C ARG A 63 88.70 13.99 -36.46
N GLY A 64 88.17 12.93 -37.12
CA GLY A 64 86.79 12.55 -37.11
C GLY A 64 86.28 12.08 -35.71
N ILE A 65 87.17 11.41 -34.97
CA ILE A 65 86.88 10.92 -33.61
C ILE A 65 86.89 12.08 -32.60
N LEU A 66 87.72 13.08 -32.78
CA LEU A 66 87.88 14.21 -31.89
C LEU A 66 87.00 15.40 -32.24
N THR A 67 86.33 15.42 -33.41
CA THR A 67 85.36 16.45 -33.78
C THR A 67 83.96 15.97 -33.48
N VAL A 68 83.31 16.57 -32.47
CA VAL A 68 81.90 16.32 -32.22
C VAL A 68 81.12 16.74 -33.46
N ASN A 69 80.42 15.80 -34.08
CA ASN A 69 79.66 16.07 -35.30
C ASN A 69 78.51 17.04 -34.93
N LYS A 70 78.52 18.25 -35.42
CA LYS A 70 77.51 19.28 -35.13
C LYS A 70 76.12 18.78 -35.53
N ASP A 71 75.96 18.00 -36.55
CA ASP A 71 74.69 17.48 -37.01
C ASP A 71 74.06 16.54 -35.94
N PHE A 72 74.94 15.73 -35.27
CA PHE A 72 74.47 14.91 -34.14
C PHE A 72 74.02 15.73 -32.98
N ILE A 73 74.63 16.87 -32.65
CA ILE A 73 74.20 17.75 -31.60
C ILE A 73 72.83 18.36 -31.94
N TYR A 74 72.62 18.82 -33.19
CA TYR A 74 71.36 19.37 -33.65
C TYR A 74 70.28 18.29 -33.65
N PHE A 75 70.56 17.07 -34.06
CA PHE A 75 69.61 15.96 -33.97
C PHE A 75 69.21 15.64 -32.53
N MET A 76 70.17 15.56 -31.62
CA MET A 76 69.87 15.32 -30.19
C MET A 76 69.06 16.49 -29.58
N ALA A 77 69.38 17.73 -29.93
CA ALA A 77 68.61 18.89 -29.48
C ALA A 77 67.17 18.87 -30.00
N LEU A 78 66.97 18.50 -31.27
CA LEU A 78 65.65 18.35 -31.87
C LEU A 78 64.84 17.23 -31.19
N MET A 79 65.45 16.07 -30.95
CA MET A 79 64.79 14.94 -30.27
C MET A 79 64.43 15.28 -28.83
N THR A 80 65.28 15.96 -28.09
CA THR A 80 64.94 16.41 -26.72
C THR A 80 63.82 17.43 -26.72
N LEU A 81 63.76 18.32 -27.71
CA LEU A 81 62.68 19.30 -27.83
C LEU A 81 61.34 18.62 -28.16
N ILE A 82 61.35 17.66 -29.09
CA ILE A 82 60.18 16.84 -29.42
C ILE A 82 59.74 16.06 -28.19
N PHE A 83 60.65 15.39 -27.49
CA PHE A 83 60.34 14.64 -26.27
C PHE A 83 59.72 15.56 -25.18
N PHE A 84 60.31 16.76 -24.96
CA PHE A 84 59.79 17.72 -24.01
C PHE A 84 58.39 18.19 -24.40
N PHE A 85 58.13 18.44 -25.68
CA PHE A 85 56.81 18.81 -26.18
C PHE A 85 55.76 17.72 -25.94
N VAL A 86 56.08 16.46 -26.27
CA VAL A 86 55.22 15.29 -26.05
C VAL A 86 54.94 15.14 -24.56
N LEU A 87 55.97 15.17 -23.73
CA LEU A 87 55.84 15.05 -22.27
C LEU A 87 54.99 16.18 -21.67
N SER A 88 55.21 17.40 -22.10
CA SER A 88 54.41 18.56 -21.65
C SER A 88 52.94 18.43 -22.00
N ARG A 89 52.68 17.98 -23.24
CA ARG A 89 51.29 17.73 -23.71
C ARG A 89 50.59 16.62 -22.93
N PHE A 90 51.32 15.55 -22.63
CA PHE A 90 50.83 14.43 -21.83
C PHE A 90 50.53 14.83 -20.39
N THR A 91 51.44 15.54 -19.74
CA THR A 91 51.27 16.03 -18.36
C THR A 91 50.11 17.00 -18.25
N PHE A 92 49.94 17.87 -19.26
CA PHE A 92 48.79 18.80 -19.28
C PHE A 92 47.45 18.10 -19.42
N SER A 93 47.39 17.06 -20.27
CA SER A 93 46.16 16.26 -20.45
C SER A 93 45.76 15.55 -19.16
N ILE A 94 46.68 14.88 -18.49
CA ILE A 94 46.44 14.19 -17.22
C ILE A 94 46.01 15.20 -16.14
N GLY A 95 46.72 16.33 -16.01
CA GLY A 95 46.42 17.34 -15.04
C GLY A 95 45.04 17.93 -15.20
N LYS A 96 44.56 18.14 -16.43
CA LYS A 96 43.22 18.62 -16.73
C LYS A 96 42.13 17.61 -16.31
N THR A 97 42.34 16.30 -16.56
CA THR A 97 41.39 15.25 -16.16
C THR A 97 41.29 15.13 -14.64
N ILE A 98 42.45 15.10 -13.95
CA ILE A 98 42.47 15.05 -12.48
C ILE A 98 41.84 16.29 -11.86
N SER A 99 42.10 17.49 -12.45
CA SER A 99 41.45 18.72 -11.95
C SER A 99 39.95 18.69 -12.07
N LYS A 100 39.40 18.20 -13.19
CA LYS A 100 37.95 18.03 -13.37
C LYS A 100 37.35 17.05 -12.34
N LEU A 101 38.05 15.92 -12.10
CA LEU A 101 37.61 14.94 -11.11
C LEU A 101 37.65 15.51 -9.69
N ARG A 102 38.68 16.29 -9.36
CA ARG A 102 38.78 17.00 -8.08
C ARG A 102 37.63 18.00 -7.92
N ASP A 103 37.36 18.78 -8.96
CA ASP A 103 36.29 19.79 -8.93
C ASP A 103 34.91 19.13 -8.78
N PHE A 104 34.71 17.96 -9.44
CA PHE A 104 33.54 17.13 -9.21
C PHE A 104 33.43 16.68 -7.74
N ALA A 105 34.50 16.11 -7.18
CA ALA A 105 34.51 15.64 -5.79
C ALA A 105 34.23 16.78 -4.77
N LEU A 106 34.80 17.96 -4.98
CA LEU A 106 34.57 19.14 -4.13
C LEU A 106 33.13 19.67 -4.23
N ASN A 107 32.50 19.59 -5.41
CA ASN A 107 31.11 19.96 -5.60
C ASN A 107 30.17 18.98 -4.90
N VAL A 108 30.48 17.69 -4.97
CA VAL A 108 29.76 16.63 -4.26
C VAL A 108 29.83 16.84 -2.75
N GLU A 109 31.00 17.16 -2.19
CA GLU A 109 31.18 17.42 -0.75
C GLU A 109 30.32 18.62 -0.26
N LYS A 110 30.11 19.60 -1.11
CA LYS A 110 29.30 20.80 -0.81
C LYS A 110 27.81 20.65 -1.11
N ASP A 111 27.34 19.43 -1.38
CA ASP A 111 25.94 19.14 -1.77
C ASP A 111 25.44 19.98 -2.98
N ARG A 112 26.38 20.51 -3.77
CA ARG A 112 26.05 21.24 -4.99
C ARG A 112 26.03 20.25 -6.13
N MET A 113 24.84 19.91 -6.64
CA MET A 113 24.76 19.14 -7.87
C MET A 113 25.54 19.83 -8.99
N PRO A 114 26.56 19.19 -9.57
CA PRO A 114 27.27 19.77 -10.69
C PRO A 114 26.29 19.84 -11.88
N ALA A 115 25.97 21.10 -12.27
CA ALA A 115 25.09 21.37 -13.41
C ALA A 115 25.76 21.13 -14.77
N VAL A 116 26.96 20.56 -14.80
CA VAL A 116 27.78 20.41 -16.02
C VAL A 116 28.04 18.93 -16.27
N ASP A 117 27.72 18.46 -17.45
CA ASP A 117 28.20 17.17 -17.96
C ASP A 117 29.73 17.21 -18.06
N TYR A 118 30.41 16.49 -17.18
CA TYR A 118 31.86 16.35 -17.21
C TYR A 118 32.24 15.46 -18.38
N VAL A 119 32.72 16.08 -19.48
CA VAL A 119 33.30 15.34 -20.60
C VAL A 119 34.75 15.04 -20.29
N PHE A 120 35.09 13.77 -20.15
CA PHE A 120 36.45 13.27 -19.96
C PHE A 120 37.05 12.81 -21.28
N PRO A 121 38.39 12.78 -21.42
CA PRO A 121 39.05 12.26 -22.62
C PRO A 121 38.79 10.75 -22.76
N ASN A 122 38.95 10.24 -24.00
CA ASN A 122 38.83 8.81 -24.29
C ASN A 122 40.20 8.10 -24.04
N ASP A 123 40.57 8.05 -22.77
CA ASP A 123 41.76 7.31 -22.28
C ASP A 123 41.38 6.58 -20.98
N GLU A 124 42.28 5.74 -20.46
CA GLU A 124 42.04 4.92 -19.27
C GLU A 124 41.68 5.77 -18.05
N LEU A 125 42.26 6.97 -17.92
CA LEU A 125 41.97 7.91 -16.83
C LEU A 125 40.58 8.55 -17.00
N GLY A 126 40.18 8.81 -18.24
CA GLY A 126 38.85 9.29 -18.58
C GLY A 126 37.77 8.26 -18.26
N ASP A 127 38.01 6.98 -18.61
CA ASP A 127 37.09 5.88 -18.29
C ASP A 127 36.91 5.69 -16.79
N ILE A 128 38.01 5.73 -16.03
CA ILE A 128 37.93 5.68 -14.56
C ILE A 128 37.12 6.87 -14.02
N SER A 129 37.37 8.07 -14.52
CA SER A 129 36.66 9.28 -14.08
C SER A 129 35.17 9.21 -14.39
N GLN A 130 34.80 8.74 -15.59
CA GLN A 130 33.42 8.55 -16.01
C GLN A 130 32.70 7.49 -15.16
N ASN A 131 33.39 6.38 -14.83
CA ASN A 131 32.86 5.36 -13.96
C ASN A 131 32.61 5.87 -12.55
N ILE A 132 33.50 6.68 -11.99
CA ILE A 132 33.31 7.30 -10.67
C ILE A 132 32.08 8.21 -10.66
N VAL A 133 31.93 9.06 -11.66
CA VAL A 133 30.76 9.94 -11.81
C VAL A 133 29.48 9.13 -11.94
N THR A 134 29.50 8.07 -12.76
CA THR A 134 28.34 7.18 -12.96
C THR A 134 27.97 6.44 -11.68
N LEU A 135 28.94 5.91 -10.93
CA LEU A 135 28.71 5.26 -9.65
C LEU A 135 28.09 6.21 -8.62
N TYR A 136 28.61 7.45 -8.57
CA TYR A 136 28.05 8.48 -7.69
C TYR A 136 26.58 8.78 -8.05
N HIS A 137 26.26 8.99 -9.33
CA HIS A 137 24.87 9.20 -9.76
C HIS A 137 23.94 8.03 -9.44
N ARG A 138 24.43 6.80 -9.61
CA ARG A 138 23.66 5.61 -9.21
C ARG A 138 23.43 5.55 -7.71
N GLN A 139 24.45 5.84 -6.92
CA GLN A 139 24.33 5.89 -5.45
C GLN A 139 23.34 6.96 -5.01
N GLN A 140 23.43 8.17 -5.59
CA GLN A 140 22.52 9.27 -5.26
C GLN A 140 21.08 8.96 -5.66
N LYS A 141 20.89 8.36 -6.84
CA LYS A 141 19.56 7.89 -7.28
C LYS A 141 18.99 6.86 -6.32
N ALA A 142 19.76 5.85 -5.95
CA ALA A 142 19.35 4.82 -4.99
C ALA A 142 19.02 5.42 -3.60
N LYS A 143 19.80 6.40 -3.13
CA LYS A 143 19.54 7.12 -1.88
C LYS A 143 18.22 7.91 -1.95
N ASN A 144 17.96 8.58 -3.06
CA ASN A 144 16.72 9.34 -3.26
C ASN A 144 15.50 8.41 -3.36
N GLU A 145 15.64 7.29 -4.09
CA GLU A 145 14.59 6.26 -4.18
C GLU A 145 14.26 5.69 -2.79
N LEU A 146 15.28 5.31 -2.02
CA LEU A 146 15.10 4.83 -0.64
C LEU A 146 14.44 5.88 0.27
N SER A 147 14.84 7.15 0.12
CA SER A 147 14.23 8.25 0.88
C SER A 147 12.75 8.44 0.52
N MET A 148 12.41 8.37 -0.77
CA MET A 148 11.01 8.44 -1.22
C MET A 148 10.19 7.24 -0.75
N GLU A 149 10.74 6.03 -0.79
CA GLU A 149 10.06 4.84 -0.26
C GLU A 149 9.82 4.97 1.25
N ARG A 150 10.83 5.41 1.99
CA ARG A 150 10.69 5.67 3.43
C ARG A 150 9.61 6.72 3.71
N GLU A 151 9.57 7.81 2.94
CA GLU A 151 8.55 8.84 3.10
C GLU A 151 7.13 8.31 2.78
N LYS A 152 6.99 7.49 1.74
CA LYS A 152 5.73 6.83 1.41
C LYS A 152 5.26 5.91 2.53
N LEU A 153 6.16 5.11 3.11
CA LEU A 153 5.85 4.23 4.24
C LEU A 153 5.41 5.02 5.46
N ILE A 154 6.10 6.11 5.80
CA ILE A 154 5.73 6.98 6.92
C ILE A 154 4.35 7.62 6.68
N LYS A 155 4.09 8.12 5.47
CA LYS A 155 2.77 8.68 5.13
C LYS A 155 1.68 7.61 5.20
N HIS A 156 1.92 6.43 4.66
CA HIS A 156 0.96 5.32 4.75
C HIS A 156 0.65 4.97 6.20
N PHE A 157 1.65 4.92 7.05
CA PHE A 157 1.52 4.70 8.47
C PHE A 157 0.71 5.81 9.16
N GLN A 158 0.97 7.09 8.85
CA GLN A 158 0.22 8.23 9.42
C GLN A 158 -1.24 8.29 8.98
N TYR A 159 -1.55 7.88 7.74
CA TYR A 159 -2.91 7.86 7.18
C TYR A 159 -3.63 6.52 7.36
N SER A 160 -3.05 5.58 8.09
CA SER A 160 -3.73 4.32 8.43
C SER A 160 -5.04 4.60 9.16
N LYS A 161 -6.01 3.70 9.00
CA LYS A 161 -7.26 3.71 9.78
C LYS A 161 -7.10 3.05 11.15
N GLU A 162 -5.94 2.52 11.44
CA GLU A 162 -5.57 1.90 12.70
C GLU A 162 -4.61 2.79 13.48
N GLY A 163 -4.73 2.81 14.79
CA GLY A 163 -3.77 3.43 15.67
C GLY A 163 -2.54 2.54 15.82
N PHE A 164 -1.35 3.03 15.51
CA PHE A 164 -0.10 2.28 15.64
C PHE A 164 0.91 3.01 16.50
N ALA A 165 1.59 2.27 17.35
CA ALA A 165 2.79 2.72 18.03
C ALA A 165 3.82 1.59 18.14
N MET A 166 5.08 1.93 17.89
CA MET A 166 6.21 1.02 18.00
C MET A 166 7.16 1.51 19.09
N PHE A 167 7.66 0.60 19.89
CA PHE A 167 8.48 0.87 21.06
C PHE A 167 9.76 0.05 21.06
N THR A 168 10.79 0.58 21.69
CA THR A 168 12.00 -0.19 22.03
C THR A 168 11.70 -1.21 23.13
N SER A 169 12.64 -2.13 23.38
CA SER A 169 12.59 -3.05 24.52
C SER A 169 12.48 -2.38 25.89
N GLU A 170 12.84 -1.10 25.97
CA GLU A 170 12.79 -0.27 27.18
C GLU A 170 11.48 0.53 27.32
N GLY A 171 10.57 0.42 26.34
CA GLY A 171 9.29 1.14 26.32
C GLY A 171 9.37 2.56 25.76
N ARG A 172 10.50 2.98 25.17
CA ARG A 172 10.61 4.29 24.52
C ARG A 172 9.96 4.25 23.14
N GLU A 173 9.23 5.27 22.79
CA GLU A 173 8.61 5.41 21.48
C GLU A 173 9.65 5.45 20.36
N ILE A 174 9.45 4.61 19.34
CA ILE A 174 10.19 4.66 18.07
C ILE A 174 9.37 5.44 17.05
N LEU A 175 8.07 5.17 16.98
CA LEU A 175 7.15 5.73 16.00
C LEU A 175 5.71 5.57 16.50
N SER A 176 4.88 6.58 16.34
CA SER A 176 3.43 6.49 16.56
C SER A 176 2.68 7.33 15.52
N ASN A 177 1.41 7.01 15.29
CA ASN A 177 0.53 7.85 14.50
C ASN A 177 -0.50 8.56 15.39
N ILE A 178 -1.13 9.58 14.82
CA ILE A 178 -2.10 10.42 15.55
C ILE A 178 -3.29 9.61 16.06
N LEU A 179 -3.77 8.62 15.27
CA LEU A 179 -4.90 7.78 15.66
C LEU A 179 -4.62 6.94 16.90
N PHE A 180 -3.38 6.50 17.11
CA PHE A 180 -3.00 5.76 18.31
C PHE A 180 -3.29 6.57 19.57
N ILE A 181 -2.81 7.82 19.60
CA ILE A 181 -3.04 8.73 20.73
C ILE A 181 -4.53 9.02 20.91
N GLN A 182 -5.26 9.23 19.81
CA GLN A 182 -6.70 9.46 19.87
C GLN A 182 -7.46 8.26 20.44
N PHE A 183 -7.16 7.05 19.98
CA PHE A 183 -7.83 5.85 20.47
C PHE A 183 -7.48 5.54 21.93
N ILE A 184 -6.22 5.70 22.31
CA ILE A 184 -5.79 5.52 23.69
C ILE A 184 -6.54 6.48 24.62
N ASN A 185 -6.70 7.74 24.26
CA ASN A 185 -7.45 8.71 25.06
C ASN A 185 -8.97 8.43 25.11
N VAL A 186 -9.51 7.64 24.18
CA VAL A 186 -10.90 7.14 24.28
C VAL A 186 -10.99 5.93 25.20
N ILE A 187 -9.97 5.06 25.19
CA ILE A 187 -9.91 3.83 25.97
C ILE A 187 -9.60 4.12 27.44
N SER A 188 -8.63 5.01 27.69
CA SER A 188 -8.18 5.36 29.03
C SER A 188 -9.17 6.31 29.73
N ASP A 189 -9.33 6.13 31.04
CA ASP A 189 -10.06 7.08 31.89
C ASP A 189 -9.23 8.33 32.23
N THR A 190 -7.91 8.29 31.98
CA THR A 190 -6.97 9.39 32.20
C THR A 190 -6.44 9.91 30.89
N GLN A 191 -6.29 11.24 30.77
CA GLN A 191 -5.72 11.84 29.59
C GLN A 191 -4.21 11.55 29.51
N ILE A 192 -3.78 10.95 28.41
CA ILE A 192 -2.40 10.56 28.19
C ILE A 192 -1.74 11.60 27.30
N HIS A 193 -0.59 12.11 27.76
CA HIS A 193 0.16 13.14 27.05
C HIS A 193 1.42 12.56 26.36
N GLN A 194 1.96 11.45 26.86
CA GLN A 194 3.13 10.77 26.29
C GLN A 194 2.76 9.34 25.91
N VAL A 195 3.25 8.90 24.75
CA VAL A 195 2.95 7.56 24.22
C VAL A 195 3.59 6.46 25.08
N GLU A 196 4.68 6.78 25.77
CA GLU A 196 5.36 5.88 26.70
C GLU A 196 4.51 5.46 27.90
N ASP A 197 3.57 6.30 28.35
CA ASP A 197 2.68 6.02 29.48
C ASP A 197 1.59 5.00 29.14
N VAL A 198 1.49 4.57 27.89
CA VAL A 198 0.45 3.64 27.40
C VAL A 198 0.47 2.31 28.13
N THR A 199 1.64 1.81 28.50
CA THR A 199 1.75 0.52 29.21
C THR A 199 1.22 0.57 30.65
N ASP A 200 0.99 1.76 31.20
CA ASP A 200 0.52 1.94 32.59
C ASP A 200 -1.01 2.06 32.69
N ILE A 201 -1.70 2.06 31.55
CA ILE A 201 -3.16 2.10 31.50
C ILE A 201 -3.74 0.80 32.04
N ALA A 202 -4.74 0.90 32.90
CA ALA A 202 -5.38 -0.26 33.53
C ALA A 202 -6.01 -1.21 32.50
N GLU A 203 -6.61 -0.66 31.46
CA GLU A 203 -7.23 -1.43 30.38
C GLU A 203 -6.23 -2.25 29.57
N LEU A 204 -4.95 -1.87 29.55
CA LEU A 204 -3.86 -2.56 28.86
C LEU A 204 -3.05 -3.50 29.77
N GLU A 205 -3.54 -3.77 30.96
CA GLU A 205 -2.88 -4.70 31.89
C GLU A 205 -2.55 -6.08 31.28
N PRO A 206 -3.39 -6.70 30.44
CA PRO A 206 -3.04 -7.94 29.76
C PRO A 206 -1.83 -7.80 28.83
N ILE A 207 -1.74 -6.69 28.08
CA ILE A 207 -0.59 -6.40 27.20
C ILE A 207 0.67 -6.16 28.03
N ARG A 208 0.58 -5.40 29.10
CA ARG A 208 1.69 -5.17 30.03
C ARG A 208 2.21 -6.49 30.61
N THR A 209 1.32 -7.36 31.06
CA THR A 209 1.67 -8.68 31.59
C THR A 209 2.36 -9.55 30.55
N PHE A 210 1.84 -9.57 29.32
CA PHE A 210 2.44 -10.26 28.17
C PHE A 210 3.86 -9.75 27.88
N LEU A 211 4.08 -8.44 27.83
CA LEU A 211 5.39 -7.83 27.58
C LEU A 211 6.37 -8.16 28.69
N ASN A 212 5.99 -7.97 29.96
CA ASN A 212 6.83 -8.25 31.13
C ASN A 212 7.27 -9.71 31.19
N LYS A 213 6.39 -10.66 30.86
CA LYS A 213 6.66 -12.09 30.82
C LYS A 213 7.65 -12.48 29.73
N ASN A 214 7.54 -11.84 28.56
CA ASN A 214 8.24 -12.27 27.36
C ASN A 214 9.53 -11.49 27.06
N ILE A 215 9.63 -10.20 27.39
CA ILE A 215 10.84 -9.40 27.19
C ILE A 215 11.97 -9.88 28.10
N ARG A 216 11.67 -10.25 29.35
CA ARG A 216 12.67 -10.70 30.34
C ARG A 216 13.03 -12.18 30.25
N ASN A 217 12.41 -12.93 29.36
CA ASN A 217 12.61 -14.37 29.25
C ASN A 217 13.86 -14.70 28.41
N LEU A 218 15.01 -14.92 29.04
CA LEU A 218 16.28 -15.28 28.40
C LEU A 218 16.23 -16.61 27.60
N ASN A 219 15.28 -17.51 27.92
CA ASN A 219 15.09 -18.79 27.23
C ASN A 219 14.09 -18.73 26.04
N ARG A 220 13.67 -17.55 25.64
CA ARG A 220 12.76 -17.36 24.51
C ARG A 220 13.41 -17.90 23.24
N LYS A 221 12.82 -18.95 22.64
CA LYS A 221 13.11 -19.30 21.24
C LYS A 221 12.81 -18.05 20.42
N LYS A 222 13.77 -17.57 19.63
CA LYS A 222 13.62 -16.38 18.75
C LYS A 222 12.42 -16.55 17.82
N LYS A 223 11.25 -16.14 18.29
CA LYS A 223 9.98 -16.20 17.56
C LYS A 223 9.20 -14.92 17.85
N VAL A 224 8.56 -14.38 16.83
CA VAL A 224 7.60 -13.27 16.97
C VAL A 224 6.42 -13.78 17.79
N LEU A 225 6.05 -13.06 18.83
CA LEU A 225 4.90 -13.38 19.68
C LEU A 225 3.83 -12.32 19.52
N ARG A 226 2.57 -12.73 19.69
CA ARG A 226 1.40 -11.85 19.58
C ARG A 226 0.49 -12.08 20.77
N GLU A 227 -0.13 -11.01 21.22
CA GLU A 227 -1.21 -11.00 22.20
C GLU A 227 -2.28 -10.01 21.73
N SER A 228 -3.55 -10.31 22.00
CA SER A 228 -4.64 -9.43 21.62
C SER A 228 -5.66 -9.31 22.74
N VAL A 229 -6.22 -8.12 22.91
CA VAL A 229 -7.28 -7.83 23.87
C VAL A 229 -8.36 -6.99 23.19
N THR A 230 -9.62 -7.28 23.52
CA THR A 230 -10.76 -6.49 23.05
C THR A 230 -11.29 -5.66 24.22
N ILE A 231 -11.47 -4.38 24.02
CA ILE A 231 -11.96 -3.43 25.04
C ILE A 231 -13.24 -2.78 24.52
N ASP A 232 -14.30 -2.84 25.35
CA ASP A 232 -15.54 -2.11 25.12
C ASP A 232 -15.54 -0.85 26.01
N LYS A 233 -15.51 0.31 25.38
CA LYS A 233 -15.46 1.60 26.09
C LYS A 233 -16.29 2.65 25.37
N ASN A 234 -17.17 3.31 26.11
CA ASN A 234 -18.03 4.40 25.59
C ASN A 234 -18.86 4.01 24.34
N GLY A 235 -19.32 2.75 24.25
CA GLY A 235 -20.09 2.23 23.12
C GLY A 235 -19.26 1.97 21.87
N LYS A 236 -17.93 1.97 21.99
CA LYS A 236 -16.97 1.56 20.96
C LYS A 236 -16.22 0.32 21.38
N ILE A 237 -15.93 -0.53 20.42
CA ILE A 237 -15.19 -1.77 20.64
C ILE A 237 -13.84 -1.65 19.92
N PHE A 238 -12.77 -1.73 20.70
CA PHE A 238 -11.40 -1.65 20.20
C PHE A 238 -10.73 -3.01 20.30
N LEU A 239 -10.14 -3.46 19.19
CA LEU A 239 -9.20 -4.59 19.17
C LEU A 239 -7.79 -4.02 19.28
N ILE A 240 -7.08 -4.42 20.34
CA ILE A 240 -5.69 -4.05 20.58
C ILE A 240 -4.84 -5.28 20.40
N GLU A 241 -3.86 -5.19 19.51
CA GLU A 241 -2.89 -6.25 19.29
C GLU A 241 -1.50 -5.76 19.65
N CYS A 242 -0.74 -6.62 20.33
CA CYS A 242 0.65 -6.38 20.65
C CYS A 242 1.51 -7.44 19.95
N ILE A 243 2.49 -7.00 19.17
CA ILE A 243 3.46 -7.86 18.49
C ILE A 243 4.84 -7.60 19.10
N LEU A 244 5.45 -8.64 19.64
CA LEU A 244 6.81 -8.58 20.19
C LEU A 244 7.78 -9.19 19.17
N PHE A 245 8.71 -8.38 18.66
CA PHE A 245 9.69 -8.74 17.64
C PHE A 245 10.91 -9.49 18.22
N LEU A 246 11.79 -9.94 17.33
CA LEU A 246 12.98 -10.73 17.68
C LEU A 246 14.05 -9.94 18.46
N ASP A 247 14.12 -8.64 18.22
CA ASP A 247 15.02 -7.67 18.87
C ASP A 247 14.46 -7.13 20.18
N ASN A 248 13.32 -7.68 20.65
CA ASN A 248 12.53 -7.23 21.79
C ASN A 248 11.90 -5.83 21.63
N SER A 249 11.95 -5.21 20.48
CA SER A 249 11.04 -4.13 20.16
C SER A 249 9.61 -4.66 20.07
N TYR A 250 8.61 -3.83 20.32
CA TYR A 250 7.23 -4.25 20.22
C TYR A 250 6.36 -3.18 19.57
N GLU A 251 5.31 -3.65 18.95
CA GLU A 251 4.27 -2.83 18.30
C GLU A 251 2.95 -3.03 19.03
N ILE A 252 2.23 -1.94 19.24
CA ILE A 252 0.84 -1.97 19.70
C ILE A 252 -0.01 -1.33 18.59
N SER A 253 -0.97 -2.10 18.08
CA SER A 253 -1.98 -1.62 17.14
C SER A 253 -3.36 -1.57 17.78
N ILE A 254 -4.17 -0.57 17.44
CA ILE A 254 -5.52 -0.36 17.95
C ILE A 254 -6.45 -0.16 16.78
N ASN A 255 -7.46 -1.02 16.68
CA ASN A 255 -8.46 -0.97 15.62
C ASN A 255 -9.87 -0.79 16.21
N ASP A 256 -10.60 0.21 15.75
CA ASP A 256 -12.03 0.38 16.09
C ASP A 256 -12.85 -0.63 15.27
N ILE A 257 -13.22 -1.73 15.90
CA ILE A 257 -14.02 -2.81 15.32
C ILE A 257 -15.51 -2.71 15.63
N SER A 258 -15.97 -1.57 16.16
CA SER A 258 -17.36 -1.36 16.62
C SER A 258 -18.36 -1.72 15.52
N ARG A 259 -18.14 -1.23 14.31
CA ARG A 259 -18.99 -1.54 13.15
C ARG A 259 -18.97 -3.03 12.79
N GLN A 260 -17.81 -3.64 12.80
CA GLN A 260 -17.62 -5.06 12.48
C GLN A 260 -18.32 -5.97 13.50
N GLU A 261 -18.21 -5.64 14.79
CA GLU A 261 -18.89 -6.35 15.86
C GLU A 261 -20.41 -6.14 15.82
N GLU A 262 -20.88 -4.94 15.50
CA GLU A 262 -22.29 -4.69 15.29
C GLU A 262 -22.85 -5.50 14.12
N GLU A 263 -22.19 -5.51 12.98
CA GLU A 263 -22.56 -6.33 11.82
C GLU A 263 -22.54 -7.83 12.16
N SER A 264 -21.54 -8.30 12.89
CA SER A 264 -21.41 -9.69 13.35
C SER A 264 -22.52 -10.05 14.35
N ARG A 265 -22.86 -9.15 15.25
CA ARG A 265 -23.95 -9.31 16.22
C ARG A 265 -25.30 -9.39 15.51
N MET A 266 -25.54 -8.51 14.54
CA MET A 266 -26.76 -8.55 13.73
C MET A 266 -26.88 -9.88 12.95
N LYS A 267 -25.79 -10.36 12.36
CA LYS A 267 -25.75 -11.66 11.66
C LYS A 267 -26.06 -12.84 12.59
N ARG A 268 -25.45 -12.85 13.78
CA ARG A 268 -25.72 -13.87 14.81
C ARG A 268 -27.19 -13.87 15.25
N GLN A 269 -27.73 -12.68 15.52
CA GLN A 269 -29.10 -12.50 15.92
C GLN A 269 -30.09 -12.91 14.82
N LEU A 270 -29.78 -12.60 13.56
CA LEU A 270 -30.54 -13.05 12.40
C LEU A 270 -30.61 -14.59 12.36
N THR A 271 -29.45 -15.25 12.44
CA THR A 271 -29.36 -16.73 12.39
C THR A 271 -30.14 -17.38 13.53
N GLN A 272 -30.05 -16.83 14.74
CA GLN A 272 -30.82 -17.30 15.89
C GLN A 272 -32.33 -17.15 15.68
N ASN A 273 -32.76 -15.98 15.21
CA ASN A 273 -34.18 -15.71 14.97
C ASN A 273 -34.74 -16.59 13.85
N VAL A 274 -34.01 -16.79 12.76
CA VAL A 274 -34.36 -17.74 11.68
C VAL A 274 -34.52 -19.14 12.22
N SER A 275 -33.58 -19.63 13.01
CA SER A 275 -33.64 -20.97 13.60
C SER A 275 -34.87 -21.16 14.50
N HIS A 276 -35.19 -20.15 15.30
CA HIS A 276 -36.37 -20.18 16.15
C HIS A 276 -37.69 -20.16 15.37
N GLU A 277 -37.81 -19.27 14.37
CA GLU A 277 -39.03 -19.17 13.55
C GLU A 277 -39.25 -20.36 12.61
N LEU A 278 -38.16 -21.06 12.22
CA LEU A 278 -38.28 -22.34 11.48
C LEU A 278 -38.64 -23.52 12.41
N LYS A 279 -38.07 -23.61 13.61
CA LYS A 279 -38.31 -24.72 14.53
C LYS A 279 -39.78 -24.81 14.96
N THR A 280 -40.44 -23.67 15.20
CA THR A 280 -41.84 -23.64 15.70
C THR A 280 -42.80 -24.30 14.74
N PRO A 281 -42.93 -23.95 13.42
CA PRO A 281 -43.83 -24.62 12.49
C PRO A 281 -43.48 -26.09 12.27
N VAL A 282 -42.18 -26.42 12.20
CA VAL A 282 -41.71 -27.82 12.04
C VAL A 282 -42.17 -28.68 13.22
N SER A 283 -41.94 -28.22 14.46
CA SER A 283 -42.39 -28.95 15.66
C SER A 283 -43.92 -29.07 15.73
N SER A 284 -44.67 -28.06 15.27
CA SER A 284 -46.11 -28.10 15.21
C SER A 284 -46.59 -29.14 14.18
N ILE A 285 -46.02 -29.15 12.98
CA ILE A 285 -46.33 -30.15 11.94
C ILE A 285 -46.07 -31.56 12.47
N GLN A 286 -44.89 -31.76 13.09
CA GLN A 286 -44.50 -33.03 13.66
C GLN A 286 -45.52 -33.49 14.74
N GLY A 287 -45.88 -32.63 15.69
CA GLY A 287 -46.83 -32.95 16.75
C GLY A 287 -48.22 -33.29 16.22
N TYR A 288 -48.71 -32.55 15.20
CA TYR A 288 -50.01 -32.90 14.58
C TYR A 288 -49.97 -34.27 13.86
N LEU A 289 -48.90 -34.56 13.12
CA LEU A 289 -48.70 -35.85 12.46
C LEU A 289 -48.55 -36.97 13.48
N GLU A 290 -47.76 -36.79 14.55
CA GLU A 290 -47.65 -37.76 15.64
C GLU A 290 -49.00 -38.06 16.28
N THR A 291 -49.84 -37.03 16.46
CA THR A 291 -51.22 -37.19 17.01
C THR A 291 -52.09 -38.02 16.08
N ILE A 292 -52.01 -37.79 14.77
CA ILE A 292 -52.76 -38.57 13.77
C ILE A 292 -52.32 -40.01 13.76
N LEU A 293 -50.97 -40.23 13.77
CA LEU A 293 -50.38 -41.56 13.68
C LEU A 293 -50.60 -42.43 14.94
N SER A 294 -50.56 -41.78 16.12
CA SER A 294 -50.72 -42.47 17.41
C SER A 294 -52.17 -42.75 17.79
N ASN A 295 -53.16 -42.21 17.06
CA ASN A 295 -54.59 -42.39 17.34
C ASN A 295 -55.32 -42.85 16.08
N PRO A 296 -55.28 -44.17 15.75
CA PRO A 296 -55.97 -44.74 14.57
C PRO A 296 -57.49 -44.47 14.57
N ASP A 297 -58.11 -44.40 15.72
CA ASP A 297 -59.60 -44.25 15.91
C ASP A 297 -60.03 -42.77 15.91
N LEU A 298 -59.14 -41.84 15.48
CA LEU A 298 -59.46 -40.40 15.43
C LEU A 298 -60.61 -40.16 14.43
N SER A 299 -61.62 -39.36 14.88
CA SER A 299 -62.73 -39.01 13.99
C SER A 299 -62.26 -38.29 12.74
N SER A 300 -63.00 -38.48 11.62
CA SER A 300 -62.66 -37.85 10.33
C SER A 300 -62.45 -36.32 10.46
N ASP A 301 -63.33 -35.64 11.21
CA ASP A 301 -63.28 -34.21 11.42
C ASP A 301 -62.01 -33.73 12.14
N LYS A 302 -61.60 -34.49 13.19
CA LYS A 302 -60.35 -34.21 13.90
C LYS A 302 -59.12 -34.50 13.04
N ARG A 303 -59.13 -35.54 12.25
CA ARG A 303 -58.06 -35.88 11.30
C ARG A 303 -57.94 -34.76 10.25
N GLN A 304 -59.05 -34.35 9.68
CA GLN A 304 -59.10 -33.22 8.74
C GLN A 304 -58.56 -31.94 9.35
N PHE A 305 -59.00 -31.57 10.58
CA PHE A 305 -58.49 -30.43 11.30
C PHE A 305 -56.98 -30.44 11.47
N PHE A 306 -56.36 -31.56 11.87
CA PHE A 306 -54.92 -31.63 12.03
C PHE A 306 -54.17 -31.60 10.69
N LEU A 307 -54.70 -32.13 9.62
CA LEU A 307 -54.14 -32.01 8.29
C LEU A 307 -54.18 -30.58 7.77
N GLU A 308 -55.26 -29.86 7.98
CA GLU A 308 -55.36 -28.42 7.64
C GLU A 308 -54.37 -27.60 8.43
N ARG A 309 -54.15 -27.90 9.74
CA ARG A 309 -53.10 -27.26 10.54
C ARG A 309 -51.69 -27.55 10.01
N CYS A 310 -51.41 -28.78 9.63
CA CYS A 310 -50.14 -29.12 8.98
C CYS A 310 -49.94 -28.34 7.70
N TYR A 311 -50.95 -28.28 6.84
CA TYR A 311 -50.92 -27.55 5.58
C TYR A 311 -50.64 -26.04 5.82
N SER A 312 -51.37 -25.42 6.76
CA SER A 312 -51.19 -24.03 7.15
C SER A 312 -49.76 -23.74 7.63
N GLN A 313 -49.20 -24.61 8.49
CA GLN A 313 -47.80 -24.44 8.96
C GLN A 313 -46.77 -24.66 7.84
N SER A 314 -47.01 -25.55 6.92
CA SER A 314 -46.15 -25.78 5.75
C SER A 314 -46.15 -24.57 4.82
N THR A 315 -47.31 -23.99 4.53
CA THR A 315 -47.44 -22.76 3.73
C THR A 315 -46.71 -21.60 4.38
N ARG A 316 -46.86 -21.43 5.72
CA ARG A 316 -46.12 -20.44 6.49
C ARG A 316 -44.62 -20.63 6.40
N LEU A 317 -44.13 -21.85 6.51
CA LEU A 317 -42.72 -22.21 6.40
C LEU A 317 -42.15 -21.80 5.02
N THR A 318 -42.89 -22.11 3.96
CA THR A 318 -42.53 -21.76 2.59
C THR A 318 -42.43 -20.25 2.40
N GLY A 319 -43.39 -19.49 2.96
CA GLY A 319 -43.36 -18.03 2.96
C GLY A 319 -42.11 -17.46 3.69
N LEU A 320 -41.82 -18.03 4.88
CA LEU A 320 -40.62 -17.62 5.65
C LEU A 320 -39.31 -17.89 4.89
N LEU A 321 -39.17 -19.04 4.24
CA LEU A 321 -38.01 -19.37 3.43
C LEU A 321 -37.85 -18.43 2.23
N ARG A 322 -38.96 -18.05 1.58
CA ARG A 322 -38.98 -17.06 0.49
C ARG A 322 -38.49 -15.70 1.01
N ASP A 323 -39.03 -15.23 2.14
CA ASP A 323 -38.66 -13.95 2.75
C ASP A 323 -37.17 -13.90 3.08
N ILE A 324 -36.62 -14.96 3.70
CA ILE A 324 -35.20 -15.09 4.01
C ILE A 324 -34.37 -15.07 2.73
N SER A 325 -34.78 -15.80 1.68
CA SER A 325 -34.04 -15.82 0.41
C SER A 325 -33.99 -14.45 -0.25
N VAL A 326 -35.08 -13.68 -0.20
CA VAL A 326 -35.12 -12.30 -0.72
C VAL A 326 -34.17 -11.39 0.06
N LEU A 327 -34.17 -11.48 1.39
CA LEU A 327 -33.29 -10.66 2.24
C LEU A 327 -31.81 -11.02 2.01
N ASN A 328 -31.45 -12.29 1.96
CA ASN A 328 -30.06 -12.70 1.70
C ASN A 328 -29.58 -12.21 0.34
N ARG A 329 -30.41 -12.31 -0.70
CA ARG A 329 -30.07 -11.79 -2.03
C ARG A 329 -29.88 -10.26 -2.04
N LEU A 330 -30.65 -9.52 -1.25
CA LEU A 330 -30.50 -8.07 -1.10
C LEU A 330 -29.22 -7.68 -0.35
N ASP A 331 -28.79 -8.50 0.62
CA ASP A 331 -27.59 -8.26 1.42
C ASP A 331 -26.27 -8.60 0.65
N GLU A 332 -26.25 -9.71 -0.10
CA GLU A 332 -25.02 -10.29 -0.66
C GLU A 332 -24.84 -10.05 -2.17
N ALA A 333 -25.91 -9.84 -2.91
CA ALA A 333 -25.89 -9.86 -4.37
C ALA A 333 -26.72 -8.75 -5.03
N SER A 334 -26.61 -7.53 -4.54
CA SER A 334 -27.34 -6.38 -5.11
C SER A 334 -27.05 -6.15 -6.60
N GLU A 335 -25.93 -6.65 -7.13
CA GLU A 335 -25.54 -6.55 -8.54
C GLU A 335 -26.18 -7.63 -9.46
N MET A 336 -26.81 -8.67 -8.88
CA MET A 336 -27.42 -9.78 -9.64
C MET A 336 -28.90 -9.59 -9.98
N PHE A 337 -29.48 -8.47 -9.65
CA PHE A 337 -30.88 -8.20 -9.98
C PHE A 337 -30.99 -7.53 -11.34
N ASP A 338 -31.73 -8.14 -12.25
CA ASP A 338 -32.10 -7.53 -13.52
C ASP A 338 -33.03 -6.35 -13.28
N LEU A 339 -32.63 -5.17 -13.77
CA LEU A 339 -33.41 -3.95 -13.68
C LEU A 339 -34.13 -3.73 -15.02
N THR A 340 -35.44 -3.56 -14.95
CA THR A 340 -36.30 -3.33 -16.11
C THR A 340 -37.25 -2.17 -15.85
N GLU A 341 -37.96 -1.73 -16.88
CA GLU A 341 -39.05 -0.77 -16.73
C GLU A 341 -40.28 -1.48 -16.18
N VAL A 342 -40.74 -1.08 -15.01
CA VAL A 342 -41.91 -1.67 -14.34
C VAL A 342 -43.02 -0.61 -14.20
N ASN A 343 -44.18 -0.90 -14.78
CA ASN A 343 -45.36 -0.10 -14.63
C ASN A 343 -46.03 -0.39 -13.28
N ILE A 344 -46.01 0.60 -12.38
CA ILE A 344 -46.49 0.45 -11.01
C ILE A 344 -48.01 0.27 -10.95
N THR A 345 -48.76 0.93 -11.85
CA THR A 345 -50.23 0.78 -11.89
C THR A 345 -50.63 -0.67 -12.18
N LYS A 346 -50.01 -1.30 -13.16
CA LYS A 346 -50.26 -2.70 -13.52
C LYS A 346 -49.87 -3.65 -12.39
N LEU A 347 -48.70 -3.41 -11.80
CA LEU A 347 -48.20 -4.22 -10.71
C LEU A 347 -49.14 -4.18 -9.47
N ILE A 348 -49.62 -2.99 -9.10
CA ILE A 348 -50.56 -2.89 -7.97
C ILE A 348 -51.89 -3.54 -8.29
N ALA A 349 -52.42 -3.37 -9.53
CA ALA A 349 -53.65 -4.01 -9.96
C ALA A 349 -53.59 -5.55 -9.92
N GLU A 350 -52.43 -6.16 -10.28
CA GLU A 350 -52.17 -7.58 -10.14
C GLU A 350 -52.24 -8.02 -8.67
N ILE A 351 -51.58 -7.29 -7.77
CA ILE A 351 -51.59 -7.58 -6.34
C ILE A 351 -52.99 -7.44 -5.76
N GLN A 352 -53.79 -6.40 -6.12
CA GLN A 352 -55.16 -6.27 -5.68
C GLN A 352 -56.02 -7.46 -6.11
N LYS A 353 -55.86 -7.93 -7.37
CA LYS A 353 -56.57 -9.09 -7.86
C LYS A 353 -56.25 -10.34 -7.07
N GLU A 354 -54.95 -10.54 -6.73
CA GLU A 354 -54.54 -11.68 -5.90
C GLU A 354 -55.05 -11.62 -4.46
N CYS A 355 -55.16 -10.44 -3.90
CA CYS A 355 -55.64 -10.20 -2.54
C CYS A 355 -57.18 -10.07 -2.47
N SER A 356 -57.91 -10.12 -3.59
CA SER A 356 -59.35 -9.78 -3.63
C SER A 356 -60.20 -10.62 -2.68
N GLN A 357 -59.95 -11.96 -2.61
CA GLN A 357 -60.71 -12.84 -1.72
C GLN A 357 -60.52 -12.46 -0.23
N ASP A 358 -59.26 -12.28 0.20
CA ASP A 358 -58.94 -11.93 1.58
C ASP A 358 -59.49 -10.54 1.95
N MET A 359 -59.49 -9.62 0.98
CA MET A 359 -60.08 -8.30 1.14
C MET A 359 -61.62 -8.35 1.22
N GLU A 360 -62.30 -9.16 0.42
CA GLU A 360 -63.74 -9.33 0.45
C GLU A 360 -64.18 -9.97 1.77
N GLU A 361 -63.50 -11.00 2.25
CA GLU A 361 -63.78 -11.66 3.53
C GLU A 361 -63.72 -10.69 4.72
N LYS A 362 -62.87 -9.64 4.65
CA LYS A 362 -62.71 -8.65 5.71
C LYS A 362 -63.37 -7.30 5.40
N HIS A 363 -64.13 -7.24 4.31
CA HIS A 363 -64.79 -6.01 3.85
C HIS A 363 -63.81 -4.81 3.66
N ILE A 364 -62.63 -5.11 3.11
CA ILE A 364 -61.53 -4.13 2.84
C ILE A 364 -61.73 -3.54 1.44
N THR A 365 -61.73 -2.21 1.35
CA THR A 365 -61.73 -1.52 0.05
C THR A 365 -60.32 -0.99 -0.26
N SER A 366 -59.93 -1.02 -1.54
CA SER A 366 -58.63 -0.50 -1.97
C SER A 366 -58.78 0.50 -3.10
N GLU A 367 -58.20 1.66 -2.92
CA GLU A 367 -58.21 2.79 -3.87
C GLU A 367 -56.80 3.11 -4.35
N ILE A 368 -56.63 3.31 -5.65
CA ILE A 368 -55.35 3.66 -6.28
C ILE A 368 -55.45 5.05 -6.89
N ILE A 369 -54.61 5.98 -6.45
CA ILE A 369 -54.57 7.37 -6.90
C ILE A 369 -53.17 7.61 -7.46
N LEU A 370 -52.97 7.36 -8.76
CA LEU A 370 -51.69 7.53 -9.44
C LEU A 370 -51.81 8.51 -10.59
N PRO A 371 -50.91 9.48 -10.75
CA PRO A 371 -50.90 10.39 -11.89
C PRO A 371 -50.34 9.63 -13.12
N GLY A 372 -51.25 9.26 -14.04
CA GLY A 372 -50.88 8.48 -15.23
C GLY A 372 -50.39 7.07 -14.89
N ASP A 373 -49.45 6.58 -15.67
CA ASP A 373 -48.83 5.23 -15.47
C ASP A 373 -47.37 5.38 -15.00
N PRO A 374 -47.12 5.57 -13.68
CA PRO A 374 -45.74 5.74 -13.18
C PRO A 374 -44.90 4.50 -13.48
N THR A 375 -43.79 4.72 -14.21
CA THR A 375 -42.84 3.67 -14.58
C THR A 375 -41.53 3.87 -13.81
N VAL A 376 -41.14 2.83 -13.07
CA VAL A 376 -39.94 2.78 -12.26
C VAL A 376 -38.92 1.86 -12.93
N PHE A 377 -37.65 2.27 -12.96
CA PHE A 377 -36.57 1.39 -13.36
C PHE A 377 -36.10 0.59 -12.16
N GLY A 378 -36.45 -0.69 -12.15
CA GLY A 378 -36.21 -1.54 -10.99
C GLY A 378 -36.39 -3.03 -11.27
N ASN A 379 -36.20 -3.83 -10.23
CA ASN A 379 -36.47 -5.26 -10.32
C ASN A 379 -37.96 -5.55 -10.04
N ASN A 380 -38.64 -6.16 -11.00
CA ASN A 380 -40.07 -6.43 -10.90
C ASN A 380 -40.46 -7.27 -9.67
N SER A 381 -39.71 -8.31 -9.34
CA SER A 381 -39.98 -9.18 -8.19
C SER A 381 -39.85 -8.43 -6.86
N LEU A 382 -38.85 -7.53 -6.75
CA LEU A 382 -38.67 -6.73 -5.54
C LEU A 382 -39.73 -5.64 -5.39
N LEU A 383 -40.09 -4.98 -6.49
CA LEU A 383 -41.19 -3.99 -6.49
C LEU A 383 -42.51 -4.66 -6.14
N TYR A 384 -42.78 -5.83 -6.71
CA TYR A 384 -43.93 -6.66 -6.32
C TYR A 384 -43.90 -6.98 -4.83
N SER A 385 -42.75 -7.43 -4.29
CA SER A 385 -42.62 -7.75 -2.87
C SER A 385 -42.84 -6.54 -1.96
N ILE A 386 -42.47 -5.34 -2.37
CA ILE A 386 -42.70 -4.09 -1.60
C ILE A 386 -44.22 -3.91 -1.43
N PHE A 387 -44.95 -3.82 -2.54
CA PHE A 387 -46.39 -3.56 -2.47
C PHE A 387 -47.15 -4.73 -1.86
N ARG A 388 -46.83 -5.96 -2.19
CA ARG A 388 -47.44 -7.16 -1.65
C ARG A 388 -47.34 -7.20 -0.11
N ASN A 389 -46.13 -6.98 0.44
CA ASN A 389 -45.96 -6.95 1.90
C ASN A 389 -46.75 -5.83 2.59
N LEU A 390 -46.92 -4.68 1.93
CA LEU A 390 -47.75 -3.59 2.47
C LEU A 390 -49.24 -3.99 2.50
N TYR A 391 -49.73 -4.62 1.42
CA TYR A 391 -51.10 -5.15 1.37
C TYR A 391 -51.32 -6.28 2.40
N ASP A 392 -50.42 -7.25 2.46
CA ASP A 392 -50.50 -8.36 3.42
C ASP A 392 -50.52 -7.86 4.87
N ASN A 393 -49.72 -6.84 5.17
CA ASN A 393 -49.74 -6.21 6.50
C ASN A 393 -51.05 -5.48 6.81
N ALA A 394 -51.60 -4.73 5.87
CA ALA A 394 -52.88 -4.07 6.06
C ALA A 394 -54.02 -5.08 6.24
N ILE A 395 -54.09 -6.10 5.40
CA ILE A 395 -55.10 -7.17 5.49
C ILE A 395 -55.00 -7.94 6.82
N ALA A 396 -53.75 -8.23 7.25
CA ALA A 396 -53.52 -9.00 8.48
C ALA A 396 -53.75 -8.24 9.76
N TYR A 397 -53.39 -6.96 9.82
CA TYR A 397 -53.28 -6.21 11.10
C TYR A 397 -54.17 -4.99 11.24
N ALA A 398 -54.65 -4.37 10.15
CA ALA A 398 -55.36 -3.12 10.24
C ALA A 398 -56.79 -3.28 10.74
N GLY A 399 -57.40 -4.47 10.63
CA GLY A 399 -58.77 -4.76 11.08
C GLY A 399 -59.71 -5.12 9.91
N GLU A 400 -61.02 -5.04 10.20
CA GLU A 400 -62.07 -5.28 9.19
C GLU A 400 -62.76 -3.94 8.84
N ASN A 401 -63.45 -3.87 7.68
CA ASN A 401 -64.12 -2.67 7.19
C ASN A 401 -63.21 -1.48 7.00
N ILE A 402 -61.97 -1.71 6.59
CA ILE A 402 -60.97 -0.66 6.37
C ILE A 402 -60.84 -0.28 4.89
N ARG A 403 -60.22 0.89 4.68
CA ARG A 403 -59.82 1.37 3.36
C ARG A 403 -58.29 1.41 3.26
N ILE A 404 -57.75 0.80 2.21
CA ILE A 404 -56.35 0.93 1.80
C ILE A 404 -56.31 1.96 0.69
N THR A 405 -55.39 2.93 0.77
CA THR A 405 -55.16 3.94 -0.29
C THR A 405 -53.70 3.91 -0.72
N VAL A 406 -53.44 3.70 -2.01
CA VAL A 406 -52.11 3.84 -2.60
C VAL A 406 -52.10 5.10 -3.44
N ASN A 407 -51.28 6.07 -3.08
CA ASN A 407 -51.21 7.37 -3.72
C ASN A 407 -49.80 7.75 -4.12
N CYS A 408 -49.61 8.26 -5.36
CA CYS A 408 -48.40 8.96 -5.74
C CYS A 408 -48.65 10.46 -5.59
N TYR A 409 -48.34 11.01 -4.44
CA TYR A 409 -48.71 12.38 -4.03
C TYR A 409 -47.80 13.47 -4.58
N LYS A 410 -46.62 13.08 -5.10
CA LYS A 410 -45.63 14.00 -5.66
C LYS A 410 -44.73 13.25 -6.62
N GLU A 411 -44.27 13.95 -7.65
CA GLU A 411 -43.16 13.50 -8.52
C GLU A 411 -42.17 14.63 -8.75
N ASP A 412 -40.92 14.27 -8.92
CA ASP A 412 -39.88 15.17 -9.37
C ASP A 412 -39.10 14.51 -10.53
N PRO A 413 -38.09 15.17 -11.13
CA PRO A 413 -37.32 14.58 -12.22
C PRO A 413 -36.63 13.26 -11.90
N LYS A 414 -36.35 12.97 -10.61
CA LYS A 414 -35.57 11.79 -10.18
C LYS A 414 -36.41 10.73 -9.49
N TYR A 415 -37.50 11.11 -8.80
CA TYR A 415 -38.25 10.22 -7.94
C TYR A 415 -39.76 10.37 -8.10
N TYR A 416 -40.47 9.26 -7.89
CA TYR A 416 -41.88 9.21 -7.51
C TYR A 416 -41.98 9.10 -6.00
N TYR A 417 -42.95 9.81 -5.42
CA TYR A 417 -43.23 9.85 -3.98
C TYR A 417 -44.58 9.17 -3.70
N PHE A 418 -44.50 7.99 -3.11
CA PHE A 418 -45.68 7.17 -2.84
C PHE A 418 -46.07 7.28 -1.36
N SER A 419 -47.35 7.18 -1.10
CA SER A 419 -47.91 6.85 0.18
C SER A 419 -48.81 5.62 0.08
N PHE A 420 -48.62 4.67 0.98
CA PHE A 420 -49.50 3.53 1.21
C PHE A 420 -50.12 3.70 2.58
N SER A 421 -51.45 3.84 2.67
CA SER A 421 -52.17 4.13 3.94
C SER A 421 -53.32 3.18 4.14
N ASP A 422 -53.59 2.82 5.39
CA ASP A 422 -54.82 2.22 5.87
C ASP A 422 -55.45 3.10 6.98
N ASN A 423 -56.73 2.96 7.20
CA ASN A 423 -57.48 3.63 8.26
C ASN A 423 -57.81 2.67 9.42
N GLY A 424 -56.99 1.69 9.68
CA GLY A 424 -57.18 0.64 10.68
C GLY A 424 -56.78 1.03 12.10
N VAL A 425 -56.39 0.02 12.88
CA VAL A 425 -56.10 0.15 14.32
C VAL A 425 -54.85 0.99 14.63
N GLY A 426 -53.96 1.16 13.68
CA GLY A 426 -52.72 1.91 13.85
C GLY A 426 -51.65 1.19 14.70
N ILE A 427 -50.51 1.86 14.86
CA ILE A 427 -49.32 1.38 15.59
C ILE A 427 -48.97 2.40 16.65
N PRO A 428 -48.72 2.01 17.93
CA PRO A 428 -48.25 2.92 18.97
C PRO A 428 -46.90 3.58 18.60
N GLU A 429 -46.70 4.81 18.98
CA GLU A 429 -45.54 5.64 18.55
C GLU A 429 -44.19 5.02 18.95
N GLU A 430 -44.10 4.37 20.11
CA GLU A 430 -42.92 3.70 20.62
C GLU A 430 -42.37 2.57 19.69
N HIS A 431 -43.24 2.01 18.83
CA HIS A 431 -42.92 0.93 17.92
C HIS A 431 -42.53 1.43 16.51
N ILE A 432 -42.90 2.65 16.11
CA ILE A 432 -42.79 3.16 14.73
C ILE A 432 -41.37 3.07 14.20
N ASN A 433 -40.37 3.39 15.00
CA ASN A 433 -38.97 3.35 14.58
C ASN A 433 -38.44 1.92 14.40
N ARG A 434 -39.11 0.94 15.01
CA ARG A 434 -38.64 -0.44 15.08
C ARG A 434 -39.39 -1.38 14.13
N ILE A 435 -40.51 -0.98 13.55
CA ILE A 435 -41.33 -1.85 12.68
C ILE A 435 -40.59 -2.36 11.44
N PHE A 436 -39.49 -1.70 11.03
CA PHE A 436 -38.63 -2.08 9.92
C PHE A 436 -37.46 -3.00 10.35
N GLU A 437 -37.30 -3.28 11.65
CA GLU A 437 -36.31 -4.25 12.14
C GLU A 437 -36.74 -5.66 11.76
N ARG A 438 -35.79 -6.53 11.42
CA ARG A 438 -36.05 -7.93 11.06
C ARG A 438 -36.60 -8.70 12.28
N PHE A 439 -37.66 -9.48 12.08
CA PHE A 439 -38.36 -10.25 13.11
C PHE A 439 -39.04 -9.40 14.21
N TYR A 440 -39.08 -8.08 14.05
CA TYR A 440 -39.76 -7.24 14.98
C TYR A 440 -41.29 -7.36 14.87
N ARG A 441 -41.98 -7.39 15.99
CA ARG A 441 -43.44 -7.46 16.10
C ARG A 441 -43.92 -6.65 17.29
N VAL A 442 -44.99 -5.86 17.11
CA VAL A 442 -45.60 -5.06 18.17
C VAL A 442 -46.22 -5.97 19.23
N ASP A 443 -46.92 -7.04 18.80
CA ASP A 443 -47.54 -8.05 19.70
C ASP A 443 -47.12 -9.47 19.22
N LYS A 444 -46.27 -10.11 20.00
CA LYS A 444 -45.78 -11.47 19.70
C LYS A 444 -46.89 -12.55 19.77
N GLY A 445 -47.90 -12.35 20.60
CA GLY A 445 -49.00 -13.33 20.82
C GLY A 445 -50.03 -13.31 19.67
N ARG A 446 -50.52 -12.12 19.34
CA ARG A 446 -51.51 -11.93 18.25
C ARG A 446 -50.92 -12.25 16.87
N SER A 447 -49.70 -11.80 16.63
CA SER A 447 -49.01 -11.98 15.38
C SER A 447 -48.68 -13.50 15.08
N ARG A 448 -48.47 -14.33 16.11
CA ARG A 448 -48.30 -15.77 15.93
C ARG A 448 -49.57 -16.47 15.44
N LYS A 449 -50.73 -16.02 15.92
CA LYS A 449 -52.06 -16.56 15.51
C LYS A 449 -52.35 -16.23 14.04
N ILE A 450 -51.95 -15.03 13.60
CA ILE A 450 -52.18 -14.54 12.22
C ILE A 450 -51.12 -15.01 11.23
N GLY A 451 -50.01 -15.59 11.71
CA GLY A 451 -49.01 -16.21 10.84
C GLY A 451 -47.91 -15.29 10.33
N GLY A 452 -47.77 -14.05 10.81
CA GLY A 452 -46.77 -13.11 10.36
C GLY A 452 -45.32 -13.57 10.63
N THR A 453 -44.40 -13.32 9.72
CA THR A 453 -42.95 -13.66 9.83
C THR A 453 -42.16 -12.60 10.58
N GLY A 454 -42.63 -11.34 10.59
CA GLY A 454 -41.86 -10.18 11.05
C GLY A 454 -40.73 -9.77 10.08
N LEU A 455 -40.73 -10.29 8.88
CA LEU A 455 -39.77 -9.94 7.84
C LEU A 455 -40.33 -9.00 6.77
N GLY A 456 -41.63 -8.93 6.59
CA GLY A 456 -42.29 -8.21 5.50
C GLY A 456 -41.89 -6.74 5.41
N LEU A 457 -41.97 -5.96 6.51
CA LEU A 457 -41.58 -4.55 6.50
C LEU A 457 -40.09 -4.33 6.35
N SER A 458 -39.27 -5.27 6.80
CA SER A 458 -37.81 -5.20 6.53
C SER A 458 -37.49 -5.46 5.05
N ILE A 459 -38.27 -6.33 4.37
CA ILE A 459 -38.20 -6.52 2.91
C ILE A 459 -38.61 -5.23 2.20
N VAL A 460 -39.67 -4.57 2.63
CA VAL A 460 -40.10 -3.29 2.07
C VAL A 460 -38.99 -2.26 2.19
N LYS A 461 -38.40 -2.07 3.37
CA LYS A 461 -37.30 -1.11 3.58
C LYS A 461 -36.09 -1.40 2.71
N ASN A 462 -35.64 -2.67 2.68
CA ASN A 462 -34.47 -3.06 1.90
C ASN A 462 -34.75 -2.96 0.39
N GLY A 463 -35.95 -3.34 -0.07
CA GLY A 463 -36.37 -3.21 -1.46
C GLY A 463 -36.44 -1.74 -1.91
N VAL A 464 -36.98 -0.84 -1.09
CA VAL A 464 -36.99 0.62 -1.36
C VAL A 464 -35.55 1.17 -1.41
N ASN A 465 -34.71 0.79 -0.45
CA ASN A 465 -33.29 1.20 -0.43
C ASN A 465 -32.53 0.68 -1.64
N PHE A 466 -32.78 -0.56 -2.08
CA PHE A 466 -32.20 -1.11 -3.31
C PHE A 466 -32.51 -0.24 -4.52
N HIS A 467 -33.75 0.24 -4.62
CA HIS A 467 -34.20 1.19 -5.67
C HIS A 467 -33.77 2.64 -5.40
N LYS A 468 -32.78 2.85 -4.50
CA LYS A 468 -32.23 4.17 -4.13
C LYS A 468 -33.29 5.15 -3.57
N GLY A 469 -34.38 4.59 -3.02
CA GLY A 469 -35.43 5.33 -2.34
C GLY A 469 -35.21 5.41 -0.81
N GLN A 470 -36.14 6.07 -0.14
CA GLN A 470 -36.24 6.14 1.31
C GLN A 470 -37.65 5.76 1.75
N ILE A 471 -37.81 5.21 2.94
CA ILE A 471 -39.10 4.88 3.52
C ILE A 471 -39.20 5.38 4.96
N SER A 472 -40.40 5.86 5.32
CA SER A 472 -40.78 6.22 6.67
C SER A 472 -42.24 5.83 6.95
N ALA A 473 -42.64 5.76 8.21
CA ALA A 473 -44.01 5.49 8.60
C ALA A 473 -44.52 6.54 9.56
N LYS A 474 -45.81 6.85 9.46
CA LYS A 474 -46.56 7.65 10.43
C LYS A 474 -47.79 6.87 10.83
N SER A 475 -48.06 6.80 12.13
CA SER A 475 -49.23 6.13 12.66
C SER A 475 -49.67 6.75 14.01
N SER A 476 -50.92 6.57 14.31
CA SER A 476 -51.49 6.84 15.64
C SER A 476 -52.55 5.79 15.95
N PRO A 477 -52.67 5.32 17.19
CA PRO A 477 -53.70 4.34 17.56
C PRO A 477 -55.09 4.80 17.13
N GLY A 478 -55.85 3.93 16.45
CA GLY A 478 -57.19 4.20 15.92
C GLY A 478 -57.26 5.09 14.68
N LYS A 479 -56.13 5.50 14.09
CA LYS A 479 -56.08 6.34 12.88
C LYS A 479 -55.38 5.68 11.68
N GLY A 480 -55.03 4.41 11.83
CA GLY A 480 -54.31 3.63 10.81
C GLY A 480 -52.82 3.95 10.69
N VAL A 481 -52.23 3.47 9.63
CA VAL A 481 -50.81 3.64 9.34
C VAL A 481 -50.61 4.21 7.93
N THR A 482 -49.66 5.10 7.77
CA THR A 482 -49.22 5.58 6.44
C THR A 482 -47.73 5.39 6.28
N PHE A 483 -47.35 4.60 5.27
CA PHE A 483 -45.98 4.42 4.80
C PHE A 483 -45.72 5.41 3.68
N PHE A 484 -44.66 6.24 3.82
CA PHE A 484 -44.19 7.15 2.79
C PHE A 484 -42.88 6.61 2.24
N PHE A 485 -42.80 6.47 0.93
CA PHE A 485 -41.56 5.99 0.29
C PHE A 485 -41.33 6.60 -1.10
N THR A 486 -40.10 6.56 -1.50
CA THR A 486 -39.69 7.06 -2.84
C THR A 486 -39.13 5.93 -3.68
N LEU A 487 -39.41 5.98 -4.98
CA LEU A 487 -38.81 5.08 -5.96
C LEU A 487 -38.16 5.89 -7.07
N LYS A 488 -36.95 5.51 -7.46
CA LYS A 488 -36.19 6.24 -8.47
C LYS A 488 -36.79 6.01 -9.85
N LYS A 489 -36.98 7.09 -10.60
CA LYS A 489 -37.34 7.07 -12.03
C LYS A 489 -36.16 6.55 -12.86
N LYS A 490 -36.44 6.12 -14.07
CA LYS A 490 -35.41 5.99 -15.07
C LYS A 490 -34.86 7.40 -15.37
N LEU A 491 -33.55 7.56 -15.34
CA LEU A 491 -32.87 8.74 -15.86
C LEU A 491 -32.80 8.70 -17.37
#